data_d8f73783e97a06c362f062c609f22340
#
_entry.id   d8f73783e97a06c362f062c609f22340
#
_cell.length_a   1.000
_cell.length_b   1.000
_cell.length_c   1.000
_cell.angle_alpha   90.00
_cell.angle_beta   90.00
_cell.angle_gamma   90.00
#
_symmetry.space_group_name_H-M   'P 1'
#
loop_
_entity.id
_entity.type
_entity.pdbx_description
1 polymer ?
#
loop_
_entity_poly.entity_id
_entity_poly.type
_entity_poly.pdbx_seq_one_letter_code
_entity_poly.pdbx_strand_id
1 'polypeptide(L)'
;MATPERELTRTFLGAIFLGALIVASLWILRPFLAAAIWASMIVVATWPAMLWLEARLWRRRGLAVAAITVTLVVVFVVPLALAVGTIVSNADEIVVWLKSLAAFRMPTPPDWIANLPFVGAKVVLAWEQAAASGVEGLWARLMPYAGDATKWFVAEAGNVGFLFVQFLLTLVIAALMYARGEAVASEVCRFGARLAGERGENAVRLAGQAIRSVALGVVVTAVVQSGLGGFGLAIAGVPFAGLLTAVMLFLCIAQVGPSPVLVPAVIWLYWSSEAAWGTVLLVWSLIVITMDGVLRPMLIQRGAKLPLLLIFAGVIGGLLAFGLVGIFVGPVVLAVAYTLLDSWINDGDAG
;
A
#
# COMPACT_ATOMS: atom_id res chain seq x y z
N MET A 1 -37.29 -1.74 -49.44
CA MET A 1 -35.90 -1.28 -49.40
C MET A 1 -35.83 -0.21 -48.33
N ALA A 2 -35.22 -0.47 -47.20
CA ALA A 2 -35.00 0.52 -46.13
C ALA A 2 -33.97 1.54 -46.64
N THR A 3 -34.25 2.83 -46.49
CA THR A 3 -33.34 3.88 -46.92
C THR A 3 -32.04 3.81 -46.10
N PRO A 4 -30.85 3.97 -46.69
CA PRO A 4 -29.56 3.85 -46.00
C PRO A 4 -29.44 4.75 -44.76
N GLU A 5 -30.17 5.85 -44.71
CA GLU A 5 -30.23 6.74 -43.52
C GLU A 5 -30.88 6.08 -42.30
N ARG A 6 -31.88 5.21 -42.47
CA ARG A 6 -32.52 4.49 -41.35
C ARG A 6 -31.63 3.40 -40.76
N GLU A 7 -30.83 2.77 -41.58
CA GLU A 7 -29.85 1.77 -41.11
C GLU A 7 -28.71 2.42 -40.35
N LEU A 8 -28.17 3.56 -40.82
CA LEU A 8 -27.15 4.35 -40.14
C LEU A 8 -27.66 4.86 -38.80
N THR A 9 -28.87 5.42 -38.74
CA THR A 9 -29.46 5.92 -37.48
C THR A 9 -29.67 4.79 -36.48
N ARG A 10 -30.12 3.60 -36.91
CA ARG A 10 -30.32 2.43 -36.05
C ARG A 10 -29.00 1.90 -35.52
N THR A 11 -27.95 1.83 -36.35
CA THR A 11 -26.61 1.39 -35.95
C THR A 11 -25.98 2.38 -34.96
N PHE A 12 -26.15 3.69 -35.20
CA PHE A 12 -25.64 4.74 -34.34
C PHE A 12 -26.35 4.75 -32.97
N LEU A 13 -27.68 4.64 -32.95
CA LEU A 13 -28.46 4.51 -31.71
C LEU A 13 -28.10 3.22 -30.96
N GLY A 14 -27.91 2.11 -31.66
CA GLY A 14 -27.46 0.85 -31.06
C GLY A 14 -26.07 0.96 -30.42
N ALA A 15 -25.12 1.62 -31.09
CA ALA A 15 -23.79 1.87 -30.58
C ALA A 15 -23.81 2.79 -29.36
N ILE A 16 -24.60 3.86 -29.36
CA ILE A 16 -24.78 4.76 -28.21
C ILE A 16 -25.41 4.00 -27.03
N PHE A 17 -26.46 3.23 -27.27
CA PHE A 17 -27.13 2.43 -26.23
C PHE A 17 -26.20 1.42 -25.63
N LEU A 18 -25.44 0.69 -26.46
CA LEU A 18 -24.43 -0.27 -26.00
C LEU A 18 -23.33 0.42 -25.19
N GLY A 19 -22.83 1.58 -25.67
CA GLY A 19 -21.88 2.40 -24.96
C GLY A 19 -22.39 2.88 -23.59
N ALA A 20 -23.63 3.37 -23.55
CA ALA A 20 -24.28 3.76 -22.29
C ALA A 20 -24.44 2.59 -21.33
N LEU A 21 -24.82 1.41 -21.83
CA LEU A 21 -24.93 0.20 -21.03
C LEU A 21 -23.58 -0.24 -20.43
N ILE A 22 -22.50 -0.17 -21.22
CA ILE A 22 -21.14 -0.47 -20.76
C ILE A 22 -20.72 0.53 -19.67
N VAL A 23 -20.93 1.83 -19.89
CA VAL A 23 -20.61 2.87 -18.91
C VAL A 23 -21.40 2.66 -17.61
N ALA A 24 -22.72 2.40 -17.71
CA ALA A 24 -23.56 2.11 -16.55
C ALA A 24 -23.08 0.85 -15.80
N SER A 25 -22.70 -0.21 -16.51
CA SER A 25 -22.17 -1.44 -15.92
C SER A 25 -20.85 -1.18 -15.20
N LEU A 26 -19.92 -0.42 -15.79
CA LEU A 26 -18.66 -0.03 -15.16
C LEU A 26 -18.90 0.85 -13.92
N TRP A 27 -19.89 1.73 -13.96
CA TRP A 27 -20.27 2.55 -12.81
C TRP A 27 -20.78 1.69 -11.64
N ILE A 28 -21.65 0.72 -11.91
CA ILE A 28 -22.16 -0.23 -10.91
C ILE A 28 -21.01 -1.09 -10.34
N LEU A 29 -20.05 -1.49 -11.20
CA LEU A 29 -18.90 -2.30 -10.79
C LEU A 29 -17.82 -1.51 -10.07
N ARG A 30 -17.86 -0.17 -10.08
CA ARG A 30 -16.81 0.69 -9.50
C ARG A 30 -16.40 0.30 -8.07
N PRO A 31 -17.30 0.04 -7.10
CA PRO A 31 -16.90 -0.39 -5.75
C PRO A 31 -16.20 -1.75 -5.73
N PHE A 32 -16.50 -2.62 -6.70
CA PHE A 32 -15.89 -3.94 -6.82
C PHE A 32 -14.51 -3.91 -7.48
N LEU A 33 -14.21 -2.89 -8.29
CA LEU A 33 -12.95 -2.79 -9.02
C LEU A 33 -11.75 -2.70 -8.07
N ALA A 34 -11.83 -1.89 -7.02
CA ALA A 34 -10.76 -1.79 -6.03
C ALA A 34 -10.52 -3.15 -5.34
N ALA A 35 -11.58 -3.82 -4.90
CA ALA A 35 -11.49 -5.14 -4.29
C ALA A 35 -10.94 -6.19 -5.27
N ALA A 36 -11.35 -6.16 -6.54
CA ALA A 36 -10.87 -7.08 -7.56
C ALA A 36 -9.37 -6.86 -7.88
N ILE A 37 -8.92 -5.61 -7.92
CA ILE A 37 -7.50 -5.28 -8.12
C ILE A 37 -6.67 -5.80 -6.93
N TRP A 38 -7.08 -5.50 -5.68
CA TRP A 38 -6.40 -6.01 -4.50
C TRP A 38 -6.41 -7.54 -4.45
N ALA A 39 -7.55 -8.18 -4.74
CA ALA A 39 -7.66 -9.63 -4.81
C ALA A 39 -6.72 -10.21 -5.87
N SER A 40 -6.68 -9.62 -7.07
CA SER A 40 -5.79 -10.07 -8.14
C SER A 40 -4.33 -10.00 -7.72
N MET A 41 -3.93 -8.93 -7.04
CA MET A 41 -2.56 -8.77 -6.55
C MET A 41 -2.20 -9.81 -5.49
N ILE A 42 -3.08 -10.01 -4.49
CA ILE A 42 -2.90 -11.00 -3.44
C ILE A 42 -2.80 -12.39 -4.06
N VAL A 43 -3.73 -12.74 -4.94
CA VAL A 43 -3.77 -14.05 -5.60
C VAL A 43 -2.53 -14.29 -6.44
N VAL A 44 -2.14 -13.33 -7.28
CA VAL A 44 -0.96 -13.48 -8.15
C VAL A 44 0.33 -13.58 -7.33
N ALA A 45 0.47 -12.79 -6.25
CA ALA A 45 1.63 -12.85 -5.36
C ALA A 45 1.73 -14.17 -4.60
N THR A 46 0.60 -14.68 -4.10
CA THR A 46 0.55 -15.87 -3.26
C THR A 46 0.19 -17.15 -4.02
N TRP A 47 0.05 -17.08 -5.35
CA TRP A 47 -0.25 -18.23 -6.21
C TRP A 47 0.71 -19.41 -6.02
N PRO A 48 2.04 -19.22 -5.94
CA PRO A 48 2.97 -20.31 -5.65
C PRO A 48 2.72 -20.98 -4.29
N ALA A 49 2.36 -20.18 -3.28
CA ALA A 49 2.03 -20.70 -1.95
C ALA A 49 0.72 -21.52 -1.98
N MET A 50 -0.28 -21.08 -2.75
CA MET A 50 -1.52 -21.84 -2.96
C MET A 50 -1.26 -23.18 -3.63
N LEU A 51 -0.44 -23.23 -4.69
CA LEU A 51 -0.07 -24.48 -5.37
C LEU A 51 0.71 -25.42 -4.46
N TRP A 52 1.63 -24.88 -3.66
CA TRP A 52 2.36 -25.65 -2.65
C TRP A 52 1.41 -26.25 -1.61
N LEU A 53 0.43 -25.46 -1.15
CA LEU A 53 -0.55 -25.90 -0.18
C LEU A 53 -1.49 -26.98 -0.78
N GLU A 54 -1.90 -26.81 -2.02
CA GLU A 54 -2.70 -27.81 -2.78
C GLU A 54 -1.94 -29.14 -2.90
N ALA A 55 -0.64 -29.11 -3.20
CA ALA A 55 0.20 -30.30 -3.25
C ALA A 55 0.29 -31.01 -1.88
N ARG A 56 0.33 -30.24 -0.77
CA ARG A 56 0.36 -30.77 0.60
C ARG A 56 -0.99 -31.29 1.08
N LEU A 57 -2.12 -30.73 0.60
CA LEU A 57 -3.49 -31.05 1.00
C LEU A 57 -4.15 -32.06 0.03
N TRP A 58 -3.46 -33.16 -0.27
CA TRP A 58 -3.96 -34.26 -1.13
C TRP A 58 -4.53 -33.78 -2.47
N ARG A 59 -4.01 -32.71 -3.05
CA ARG A 59 -4.51 -32.09 -4.30
C ARG A 59 -5.99 -31.68 -4.24
N ARG A 60 -6.52 -31.46 -3.04
CA ARG A 60 -7.89 -30.94 -2.86
C ARG A 60 -7.85 -29.41 -2.92
N ARG A 61 -8.12 -28.85 -4.08
CA ARG A 61 -8.10 -27.40 -4.31
C ARG A 61 -8.97 -26.62 -3.33
N GLY A 62 -10.19 -27.12 -3.02
CA GLY A 62 -11.07 -26.47 -2.05
C GLY A 62 -10.45 -26.30 -0.65
N LEU A 63 -9.70 -27.32 -0.17
CA LEU A 63 -8.99 -27.24 1.10
C LEU A 63 -7.82 -26.25 1.05
N ALA A 64 -7.07 -26.21 -0.06
CA ALA A 64 -6.01 -25.26 -0.25
C ALA A 64 -6.52 -23.81 -0.29
N VAL A 65 -7.63 -23.58 -1.01
CA VAL A 65 -8.29 -22.26 -1.05
C VAL A 65 -8.79 -21.85 0.33
N ALA A 66 -9.46 -22.74 1.06
CA ALA A 66 -9.92 -22.46 2.41
C ALA A 66 -8.75 -22.13 3.35
N ALA A 67 -7.67 -22.94 3.32
CA ALA A 67 -6.51 -22.74 4.16
C ALA A 67 -5.78 -21.44 3.87
N ILE A 68 -5.55 -21.09 2.59
CA ILE A 68 -4.89 -19.82 2.23
C ILE A 68 -5.77 -18.62 2.58
N THR A 69 -7.08 -18.73 2.38
CA THR A 69 -8.03 -17.65 2.75
C THR A 69 -8.04 -17.44 4.27
N VAL A 70 -8.09 -18.53 5.06
CA VAL A 70 -7.98 -18.44 6.52
C VAL A 70 -6.63 -17.85 6.94
N THR A 71 -5.54 -18.26 6.30
CA THR A 71 -4.21 -17.68 6.57
C THR A 71 -4.19 -16.17 6.30
N LEU A 72 -4.77 -15.71 5.19
CA LEU A 72 -4.88 -14.29 4.88
C LEU A 72 -5.71 -13.55 5.94
N VAL A 73 -6.86 -14.11 6.34
CA VAL A 73 -7.69 -13.54 7.42
C VAL A 73 -6.89 -13.42 8.70
N VAL A 74 -6.19 -14.49 9.11
CA VAL A 74 -5.38 -14.49 10.33
C VAL A 74 -4.25 -13.45 10.25
N VAL A 75 -3.52 -13.40 9.15
CA VAL A 75 -2.41 -12.46 8.96
C VAL A 75 -2.88 -11.00 8.99
N PHE A 76 -4.10 -10.71 8.55
CA PHE A 76 -4.63 -9.34 8.56
C PHE A 76 -5.40 -9.03 9.84
N VAL A 77 -6.26 -9.93 10.32
CA VAL A 77 -7.16 -9.68 11.44
C VAL A 77 -6.43 -9.77 12.78
N VAL A 78 -5.51 -10.74 12.96
CA VAL A 78 -4.84 -10.93 14.24
C VAL A 78 -3.96 -9.72 14.64
N PRO A 79 -3.07 -9.18 13.77
CA PRO A 79 -2.30 -8.00 14.14
C PRO A 79 -3.19 -6.78 14.42
N LEU A 80 -4.26 -6.60 13.64
CA LEU A 80 -5.20 -5.51 13.84
C LEU A 80 -5.95 -5.65 15.18
N ALA A 81 -6.44 -6.85 15.48
CA ALA A 81 -7.13 -7.13 16.75
C ALA A 81 -6.19 -6.95 17.96
N LEU A 82 -4.93 -7.40 17.84
CA LEU A 82 -3.92 -7.20 18.86
C LEU A 82 -3.60 -5.71 19.05
N ALA A 83 -3.45 -4.95 17.97
CA ALA A 83 -3.20 -3.52 18.03
C ALA A 83 -4.36 -2.78 18.71
N VAL A 84 -5.59 -3.03 18.29
CA VAL A 84 -6.80 -2.44 18.90
C VAL A 84 -6.93 -2.87 20.37
N GLY A 85 -6.76 -4.17 20.64
CA GLY A 85 -6.79 -4.69 22.01
C GLY A 85 -5.77 -4.03 22.93
N THR A 86 -4.53 -3.87 22.45
CA THR A 86 -3.46 -3.21 23.20
C THR A 86 -3.77 -1.73 23.45
N ILE A 87 -4.32 -1.01 22.46
CA ILE A 87 -4.72 0.39 22.64
C ILE A 87 -5.85 0.50 23.67
N VAL A 88 -6.86 -0.36 23.58
CA VAL A 88 -8.01 -0.35 24.50
C VAL A 88 -7.58 -0.75 25.92
N SER A 89 -6.76 -1.79 26.07
CA SER A 89 -6.30 -2.27 27.39
C SER A 89 -5.35 -1.27 28.10
N ASN A 90 -4.64 -0.44 27.34
CA ASN A 90 -3.73 0.55 27.89
C ASN A 90 -4.26 2.00 27.74
N ALA A 91 -5.56 2.16 27.49
CA ALA A 91 -6.15 3.49 27.26
C ALA A 91 -5.89 4.46 28.42
N ASP A 92 -5.99 3.99 29.67
CA ASP A 92 -5.72 4.81 30.86
C ASP A 92 -4.25 5.23 30.95
N GLU A 93 -3.31 4.33 30.65
CA GLU A 93 -1.87 4.63 30.62
C GLU A 93 -1.55 5.60 29.48
N ILE A 94 -2.18 5.45 28.32
CA ILE A 94 -2.03 6.38 27.19
C ILE A 94 -2.54 7.77 27.58
N VAL A 95 -3.66 7.88 28.28
CA VAL A 95 -4.20 9.16 28.76
C VAL A 95 -3.27 9.79 29.80
N VAL A 96 -2.74 8.99 30.75
CA VAL A 96 -1.74 9.47 31.73
C VAL A 96 -0.48 9.95 31.01
N TRP A 97 -0.01 9.20 30.02
CA TRP A 97 1.15 9.55 29.22
C TRP A 97 0.92 10.84 28.40
N LEU A 98 -0.25 10.98 27.77
CA LEU A 98 -0.64 12.23 27.09
C LEU A 98 -0.70 13.43 28.04
N LYS A 99 -1.18 13.24 29.26
CA LYS A 99 -1.16 14.30 30.31
C LYS A 99 0.26 14.61 30.75
N SER A 100 1.16 13.62 30.86
CA SER A 100 2.57 13.86 31.19
C SER A 100 3.30 14.59 30.05
N LEU A 101 2.92 14.36 28.80
CA LEU A 101 3.36 15.14 27.65
C LEU A 101 2.95 16.62 27.76
N ALA A 102 1.72 16.88 28.21
CA ALA A 102 1.26 18.24 28.42
C ALA A 102 2.01 18.99 29.54
N ALA A 103 2.55 18.25 30.53
CA ALA A 103 3.38 18.79 31.60
C ALA A 103 4.88 18.89 31.26
N PHE A 104 5.29 18.42 30.06
CA PHE A 104 6.67 18.41 29.64
C PHE A 104 7.23 19.81 29.42
N ARG A 105 8.31 20.15 30.10
CA ARG A 105 9.09 21.36 29.83
C ARG A 105 10.22 21.01 28.90
N MET A 106 10.32 21.70 27.78
CA MET A 106 11.43 21.53 26.83
C MET A 106 12.75 21.82 27.56
N PRO A 107 13.73 20.86 27.51
CA PRO A 107 15.05 21.13 28.08
C PRO A 107 15.74 22.29 27.37
N THR A 108 16.73 22.88 28.00
CA THR A 108 17.58 23.88 27.37
C THR A 108 18.23 23.35 26.10
N PRO A 109 18.37 24.18 25.06
CA PRO A 109 19.00 23.72 23.80
C PRO A 109 20.41 23.20 24.08
N PRO A 110 20.81 22.08 23.51
CA PRO A 110 22.16 21.56 23.64
C PRO A 110 23.19 22.54 23.05
N ASP A 111 24.35 22.69 23.73
CA ASP A 111 25.40 23.66 23.33
C ASP A 111 25.91 23.52 21.91
N TRP A 112 25.86 22.29 21.34
CA TRP A 112 26.27 22.05 19.96
C TRP A 112 25.36 22.76 18.92
N ILE A 113 24.09 23.04 19.25
CA ILE A 113 23.16 23.77 18.37
C ILE A 113 23.57 25.26 18.29
N ALA A 114 23.98 25.83 19.40
CA ALA A 114 24.45 27.22 19.43
C ALA A 114 25.72 27.42 18.56
N ASN A 115 26.51 26.38 18.40
CA ASN A 115 27.76 26.39 17.65
C ASN A 115 27.62 26.09 16.15
N LEU A 116 26.39 25.90 15.63
CA LEU A 116 26.17 25.68 14.20
C LEU A 116 26.39 26.97 13.40
N PRO A 117 27.31 26.97 12.41
CA PRO A 117 27.58 28.15 11.59
C PRO A 117 26.32 28.52 10.77
N PHE A 118 25.99 29.82 10.73
CA PHE A 118 24.91 30.46 9.97
C PHE A 118 23.47 30.21 10.48
N VAL A 119 23.20 29.15 11.23
CA VAL A 119 21.82 28.74 11.60
C VAL A 119 21.64 28.63 13.10
N GLY A 120 22.71 28.46 13.89
CA GLY A 120 22.67 28.17 15.33
C GLY A 120 21.85 29.20 16.14
N ALA A 121 22.10 30.49 15.98
CA ALA A 121 21.37 31.53 16.67
C ALA A 121 19.87 31.56 16.36
N LYS A 122 19.47 31.28 15.11
CA LYS A 122 18.06 31.20 14.69
C LYS A 122 17.35 29.98 15.28
N VAL A 123 18.05 28.85 15.32
CA VAL A 123 17.53 27.61 15.89
C VAL A 123 17.40 27.71 17.39
N VAL A 124 18.38 28.32 18.10
CA VAL A 124 18.33 28.57 19.54
C VAL A 124 17.16 29.49 19.88
N LEU A 125 16.98 30.61 19.18
CA LEU A 125 15.85 31.52 19.37
C LEU A 125 14.50 30.83 19.12
N ALA A 126 14.39 30.02 18.07
CA ALA A 126 13.17 29.25 17.80
C ALA A 126 12.91 28.21 18.89
N TRP A 127 13.98 27.56 19.40
CA TRP A 127 13.92 26.59 20.50
C TRP A 127 13.46 27.29 21.82
N GLU A 128 14.07 28.41 22.17
CA GLU A 128 13.71 29.19 23.35
C GLU A 128 12.27 29.73 23.28
N GLN A 129 11.84 30.20 22.10
CA GLN A 129 10.46 30.61 21.85
C GLN A 129 9.48 29.41 21.98
N ALA A 130 9.85 28.24 21.50
CA ALA A 130 9.07 27.01 21.65
C ALA A 130 9.06 26.56 23.13
N ALA A 131 10.18 26.67 23.84
CA ALA A 131 10.29 26.33 25.25
C ALA A 131 9.54 27.32 26.15
N ALA A 132 9.59 28.63 25.84
CA ALA A 132 8.88 29.67 26.54
C ALA A 132 7.36 29.63 26.34
N SER A 133 6.91 29.24 25.16
CA SER A 133 5.47 29.05 24.88
C SER A 133 4.91 27.79 25.57
N GLY A 134 5.78 26.89 26.07
CA GLY A 134 5.40 25.65 26.71
C GLY A 134 4.68 24.70 25.74
N VAL A 135 4.30 23.57 26.28
CA VAL A 135 3.45 22.60 25.52
C VAL A 135 2.07 23.20 25.21
N GLU A 136 1.61 24.15 26.05
CA GLU A 136 0.36 24.90 25.82
C GLU A 136 0.38 25.73 24.54
N GLY A 137 1.49 26.39 24.23
CA GLY A 137 1.66 27.13 22.97
C GLY A 137 1.77 26.22 21.75
N LEU A 138 2.40 25.03 21.90
CA LEU A 138 2.40 23.99 20.89
C LEU A 138 1.00 23.39 20.72
N TRP A 139 0.30 23.10 21.81
CA TRP A 139 -1.09 22.65 21.80
C TRP A 139 -2.01 23.68 21.15
N ALA A 140 -1.88 24.96 21.49
CA ALA A 140 -2.68 26.01 20.85
C ALA A 140 -2.45 26.10 19.34
N ARG A 141 -1.24 25.79 18.86
CA ARG A 141 -0.92 25.73 17.43
C ARG A 141 -1.35 24.40 16.77
N LEU A 142 -1.37 23.30 17.53
CA LEU A 142 -1.78 21.97 17.05
C LEU A 142 -3.28 21.72 17.24
N MET A 143 -3.95 22.42 18.16
CA MET A 143 -5.39 22.28 18.42
C MET A 143 -6.27 22.49 17.18
N PRO A 144 -6.02 23.46 16.28
CA PRO A 144 -6.77 23.54 15.02
C PRO A 144 -6.62 22.26 14.18
N TYR A 145 -5.40 21.72 14.10
CA TYR A 145 -5.11 20.48 13.39
C TYR A 145 -5.62 19.25 14.15
N ALA A 146 -5.62 19.25 15.49
CA ALA A 146 -6.19 18.18 16.31
C ALA A 146 -7.71 18.11 16.16
N GLY A 147 -8.39 19.26 16.07
CA GLY A 147 -9.82 19.35 15.79
C GLY A 147 -10.16 18.79 14.41
N ASP A 148 -9.34 19.09 13.41
CA ASP A 148 -9.50 18.55 12.07
C ASP A 148 -9.08 17.08 11.99
N ALA A 149 -8.05 16.66 12.71
CA ALA A 149 -7.67 15.26 12.86
C ALA A 149 -8.76 14.45 13.57
N THR A 150 -9.40 15.00 14.61
CA THR A 150 -10.52 14.34 15.30
C THR A 150 -11.73 14.23 14.38
N LYS A 151 -12.07 15.29 13.64
CA LYS A 151 -13.14 15.23 12.62
C LYS A 151 -12.81 14.23 11.52
N TRP A 152 -11.56 14.23 11.05
CA TRP A 152 -11.09 13.25 10.09
C TRP A 152 -11.16 11.82 10.67
N PHE A 153 -10.73 11.61 11.92
CA PHE A 153 -10.78 10.31 12.59
C PHE A 153 -12.22 9.82 12.79
N VAL A 154 -13.15 10.73 13.16
CA VAL A 154 -14.58 10.40 13.30
C VAL A 154 -15.22 10.12 11.93
N ALA A 155 -14.87 10.89 10.92
CA ALA A 155 -15.30 10.64 9.55
C ALA A 155 -14.73 9.31 9.03
N GLU A 156 -13.47 9.02 9.32
CA GLU A 156 -12.80 7.76 8.95
C GLU A 156 -13.30 6.57 9.77
N ALA A 157 -13.65 6.76 11.05
CA ALA A 157 -14.33 5.74 11.86
C ALA A 157 -15.70 5.36 11.28
N GLY A 158 -16.41 6.29 10.63
CA GLY A 158 -17.60 6.00 9.83
C GLY A 158 -17.29 5.13 8.60
N ASN A 159 -16.07 5.23 8.06
CA ASN A 159 -15.59 4.43 6.93
C ASN A 159 -15.06 3.04 7.33
N VAL A 160 -14.85 2.74 8.63
CA VAL A 160 -14.38 1.43 9.08
C VAL A 160 -15.32 0.31 8.62
N GLY A 161 -16.62 0.55 8.68
CA GLY A 161 -17.60 -0.40 8.14
C GLY A 161 -17.43 -0.63 6.64
N PHE A 162 -17.20 0.43 5.88
CA PHE A 162 -16.92 0.33 4.44
C PHE A 162 -15.60 -0.40 4.15
N LEU A 163 -14.53 -0.10 4.89
CA LEU A 163 -13.23 -0.80 4.77
C LEU A 163 -13.38 -2.29 5.10
N PHE A 164 -14.16 -2.62 6.11
CA PHE A 164 -14.45 -4.01 6.47
C PHE A 164 -15.21 -4.75 5.35
N VAL A 165 -16.23 -4.12 4.78
CA VAL A 165 -16.97 -4.67 3.63
C VAL A 165 -16.02 -4.83 2.43
N GLN A 166 -15.18 -3.83 2.16
CA GLN A 166 -14.19 -3.88 1.08
C GLN A 166 -13.17 -5.01 1.29
N PHE A 167 -12.72 -5.22 2.53
CA PHE A 167 -11.84 -6.33 2.90
C PHE A 167 -12.52 -7.69 2.69
N LEU A 168 -13.75 -7.88 3.18
CA LEU A 168 -14.51 -9.11 2.96
C LEU A 168 -14.73 -9.37 1.47
N LEU A 169 -15.08 -8.35 0.70
CA LEU A 169 -15.26 -8.44 -0.73
C LEU A 169 -13.95 -8.87 -1.42
N THR A 170 -12.83 -8.29 -1.02
CA THR A 170 -11.49 -8.67 -1.52
C THR A 170 -11.19 -10.14 -1.24
N LEU A 171 -11.50 -10.63 -0.02
CA LEU A 171 -11.30 -12.04 0.35
C LEU A 171 -12.19 -12.98 -0.46
N VAL A 172 -13.45 -12.62 -0.65
CA VAL A 172 -14.39 -13.43 -1.45
C VAL A 172 -13.93 -13.51 -2.89
N ILE A 173 -13.56 -12.38 -3.50
CA ILE A 173 -13.03 -12.34 -4.87
C ILE A 173 -11.72 -13.14 -4.96
N ALA A 174 -10.80 -12.99 -3.99
CA ALA A 174 -9.57 -13.75 -3.95
C ALA A 174 -9.83 -15.26 -3.85
N ALA A 175 -10.75 -15.70 -3.00
CA ALA A 175 -11.13 -17.10 -2.88
C ALA A 175 -11.72 -17.67 -4.19
N LEU A 176 -12.57 -16.90 -4.88
CA LEU A 176 -13.10 -17.27 -6.20
C LEU A 176 -11.98 -17.34 -7.25
N MET A 177 -11.04 -16.40 -7.23
CA MET A 177 -9.88 -16.40 -8.13
C MET A 177 -8.95 -17.59 -7.84
N TYR A 178 -8.70 -17.94 -6.59
CA TYR A 178 -7.95 -19.16 -6.24
C TYR A 178 -8.65 -20.42 -6.74
N ALA A 179 -9.98 -20.48 -6.61
CA ALA A 179 -10.76 -21.64 -7.02
C ALA A 179 -10.75 -21.87 -8.54
N ARG A 180 -10.74 -20.78 -9.33
CA ARG A 180 -10.89 -20.83 -10.80
C ARG A 180 -9.84 -20.02 -11.56
N GLY A 181 -8.68 -19.75 -10.99
CA GLY A 181 -7.71 -18.80 -11.52
C GLY A 181 -7.19 -19.15 -12.91
N GLU A 182 -6.92 -20.42 -13.19
CA GLU A 182 -6.46 -20.84 -14.51
C GLU A 182 -7.57 -20.67 -15.57
N ALA A 183 -8.82 -20.96 -15.22
CA ALA A 183 -9.95 -20.77 -16.14
C ALA A 183 -10.15 -19.28 -16.44
N VAL A 184 -10.12 -18.42 -15.40
CA VAL A 184 -10.24 -16.97 -15.58
C VAL A 184 -9.08 -16.43 -16.42
N ALA A 185 -7.85 -16.84 -16.15
CA ALA A 185 -6.68 -16.43 -16.93
C ALA A 185 -6.81 -16.84 -18.42
N SER A 186 -7.28 -18.05 -18.69
CA SER A 186 -7.49 -18.53 -20.07
C SER A 186 -8.59 -17.75 -20.79
N GLU A 187 -9.68 -17.38 -20.09
CA GLU A 187 -10.76 -16.56 -20.67
C GLU A 187 -10.26 -15.14 -21.01
N VAL A 188 -9.49 -14.52 -20.11
CA VAL A 188 -8.92 -13.19 -20.35
C VAL A 188 -7.93 -13.21 -21.51
N CYS A 189 -7.09 -14.26 -21.63
CA CYS A 189 -6.20 -14.45 -22.77
C CYS A 189 -6.99 -14.65 -24.08
N ARG A 190 -8.05 -15.47 -24.06
CA ARG A 190 -8.94 -15.66 -25.24
C ARG A 190 -9.64 -14.37 -25.65
N PHE A 191 -10.09 -13.58 -24.67
CA PHE A 191 -10.66 -12.27 -24.94
C PHE A 191 -9.66 -11.31 -25.58
N GLY A 192 -8.43 -11.24 -25.04
CA GLY A 192 -7.34 -10.47 -25.62
C GLY A 192 -7.01 -10.90 -27.06
N ALA A 193 -6.88 -12.22 -27.27
CA ALA A 193 -6.64 -12.78 -28.60
C ALA A 193 -7.77 -12.45 -29.60
N ARG A 194 -9.01 -12.42 -29.13
CA ARG A 194 -10.17 -12.07 -29.99
C ARG A 194 -10.21 -10.57 -30.36
N LEU A 195 -9.69 -9.71 -29.49
CA LEU A 195 -9.64 -8.25 -29.74
C LEU A 195 -8.52 -7.84 -30.69
N ALA A 196 -7.31 -8.41 -30.52
CA ALA A 196 -6.11 -7.95 -31.21
C ALA A 196 -5.16 -9.09 -31.64
N GLY A 197 -5.68 -10.31 -31.81
CA GLY A 197 -4.89 -11.47 -32.22
C GLY A 197 -3.79 -11.80 -31.19
N GLU A 198 -2.63 -12.25 -31.68
CA GLU A 198 -1.46 -12.58 -30.83
C GLU A 198 -0.99 -11.39 -29.98
N ARG A 199 -1.13 -10.14 -30.48
CA ARG A 199 -0.78 -8.93 -29.73
C ARG A 199 -1.64 -8.76 -28.49
N GLY A 200 -2.94 -9.04 -28.61
CA GLY A 200 -3.87 -8.98 -27.49
C GLY A 200 -3.56 -10.03 -26.42
N GLU A 201 -3.25 -11.25 -26.82
CA GLU A 201 -2.84 -12.32 -25.90
C GLU A 201 -1.53 -11.96 -25.17
N ASN A 202 -0.54 -11.47 -25.93
CA ASN A 202 0.75 -11.05 -25.37
C ASN A 202 0.58 -9.88 -24.39
N ALA A 203 -0.30 -8.92 -24.68
CA ALA A 203 -0.62 -7.82 -23.77
C ALA A 203 -1.20 -8.31 -22.42
N VAL A 204 -2.12 -9.29 -22.48
CA VAL A 204 -2.69 -9.91 -21.27
C VAL A 204 -1.63 -10.64 -20.45
N ARG A 205 -0.77 -11.42 -21.09
CA ARG A 205 0.33 -12.14 -20.43
C ARG A 205 1.32 -11.15 -19.78
N LEU A 206 1.64 -10.07 -20.46
CA LEU A 206 2.52 -9.01 -19.95
C LEU A 206 1.90 -8.30 -18.75
N ALA A 207 0.60 -7.98 -18.81
CA ALA A 207 -0.13 -7.41 -17.69
C ALA A 207 -0.07 -8.33 -16.46
N GLY A 208 -0.25 -9.65 -16.64
CA GLY A 208 -0.12 -10.64 -15.58
C GLY A 208 1.29 -10.67 -14.97
N GLN A 209 2.33 -10.59 -15.79
CA GLN A 209 3.73 -10.52 -15.32
C GLN A 209 4.00 -9.23 -14.57
N ALA A 210 3.51 -8.09 -15.06
CA ALA A 210 3.67 -6.80 -14.40
C ALA A 210 2.95 -6.78 -13.04
N ILE A 211 1.70 -7.26 -12.96
CA ILE A 211 0.97 -7.41 -11.70
C ILE A 211 1.78 -8.26 -10.71
N ARG A 212 2.29 -9.41 -11.17
CA ARG A 212 3.10 -10.31 -10.33
C ARG A 212 4.35 -9.62 -9.80
N SER A 213 5.06 -8.89 -10.66
CA SER A 213 6.30 -8.20 -10.29
C SER A 213 6.05 -7.11 -9.25
N VAL A 214 5.00 -6.31 -9.45
CA VAL A 214 4.59 -5.27 -8.50
C VAL A 214 4.16 -5.89 -7.17
N ALA A 215 3.31 -6.92 -7.21
CA ALA A 215 2.82 -7.59 -6.01
C ALA A 215 3.95 -8.24 -5.20
N LEU A 216 4.86 -8.96 -5.87
CA LEU A 216 6.06 -9.53 -5.22
C LEU A 216 6.99 -8.45 -4.68
N GLY A 217 7.16 -7.36 -5.43
CA GLY A 217 7.94 -6.20 -4.98
C GLY A 217 7.41 -5.66 -3.66
N VAL A 218 6.10 -5.47 -3.54
CA VAL A 218 5.46 -5.00 -2.30
C VAL A 218 5.63 -5.99 -1.15
N VAL A 219 5.32 -7.27 -1.37
CA VAL A 219 5.41 -8.29 -0.31
C VAL A 219 6.85 -8.46 0.18
N VAL A 220 7.82 -8.59 -0.75
CA VAL A 220 9.23 -8.74 -0.39
C VAL A 220 9.74 -7.50 0.34
N THR A 221 9.42 -6.30 -0.14
CA THR A 221 9.81 -5.06 0.53
C THR A 221 9.19 -4.97 1.93
N ALA A 222 7.91 -5.29 2.10
CA ALA A 222 7.24 -5.29 3.39
C ALA A 222 7.88 -6.26 4.39
N VAL A 223 8.21 -7.49 3.95
CA VAL A 223 8.86 -8.49 4.80
C VAL A 223 10.28 -8.05 5.19
N VAL A 224 11.05 -7.54 4.25
CA VAL A 224 12.42 -7.06 4.51
C VAL A 224 12.40 -5.85 5.45
N GLN A 225 11.57 -4.85 5.18
CA GLN A 225 11.46 -3.66 6.02
C GLN A 225 10.97 -3.98 7.43
N SER A 226 9.93 -4.80 7.56
CA SER A 226 9.42 -5.18 8.88
C SER A 226 10.42 -6.07 9.64
N GLY A 227 11.12 -6.96 8.96
CA GLY A 227 12.17 -7.78 9.56
C GLY A 227 13.35 -6.94 10.07
N LEU A 228 13.87 -6.04 9.23
CA LEU A 228 14.95 -5.13 9.63
C LEU A 228 14.51 -4.13 10.70
N GLY A 229 13.31 -3.55 10.56
CA GLY A 229 12.76 -2.64 11.55
C GLY A 229 12.55 -3.34 12.90
N GLY A 230 11.97 -4.56 12.87
CA GLY A 230 11.78 -5.39 14.07
C GLY A 230 13.08 -5.79 14.74
N PHE A 231 14.11 -6.12 13.96
CA PHE A 231 15.46 -6.35 14.47
C PHE A 231 16.03 -5.12 15.17
N GLY A 232 15.88 -3.92 14.57
CA GLY A 232 16.28 -2.66 15.20
C GLY A 232 15.54 -2.40 16.50
N LEU A 233 14.21 -2.61 16.54
CA LEU A 233 13.40 -2.47 17.75
C LEU A 233 13.85 -3.44 18.87
N ALA A 234 14.12 -4.69 18.51
CA ALA A 234 14.54 -5.72 19.47
C ALA A 234 15.92 -5.42 20.08
N ILE A 235 16.90 -5.00 19.25
CA ILE A 235 18.25 -4.65 19.74
C ILE A 235 18.23 -3.39 20.60
N ALA A 236 17.40 -2.40 20.22
CA ALA A 236 17.23 -1.17 20.97
C ALA A 236 16.44 -1.36 22.28
N GLY A 237 15.97 -2.57 22.59
CA GLY A 237 15.25 -2.87 23.84
C GLY A 237 13.84 -2.28 23.88
N VAL A 238 13.24 -1.97 22.72
CA VAL A 238 11.88 -1.43 22.68
C VAL A 238 10.88 -2.48 23.13
N PRO A 239 10.01 -2.18 24.14
CA PRO A 239 9.01 -3.13 24.60
C PRO A 239 8.06 -3.53 23.48
N PHE A 240 7.59 -4.77 23.52
CA PHE A 240 6.68 -5.32 22.51
C PHE A 240 7.23 -5.31 21.06
N ALA A 241 8.55 -5.38 20.88
CA ALA A 241 9.20 -5.35 19.58
C ALA A 241 8.57 -6.33 18.56
N GLY A 242 8.20 -7.55 19.00
CA GLY A 242 7.55 -8.56 18.16
C GLY A 242 6.17 -8.11 17.66
N LEU A 243 5.34 -7.52 18.54
CA LEU A 243 4.04 -6.98 18.19
C LEU A 243 4.19 -5.79 17.24
N LEU A 244 5.11 -4.87 17.56
CA LEU A 244 5.41 -3.72 16.71
C LEU A 244 5.90 -4.14 15.31
N THR A 245 6.68 -5.23 15.23
CA THR A 245 7.11 -5.82 13.96
C THR A 245 5.92 -6.34 13.14
N ALA A 246 4.96 -7.02 13.79
CA ALA A 246 3.76 -7.51 13.11
C ALA A 246 2.87 -6.36 12.63
N VAL A 247 2.68 -5.32 13.44
CA VAL A 247 1.97 -4.09 13.05
C VAL A 247 2.67 -3.41 11.89
N MET A 248 4.02 -3.31 11.95
CA MET A 248 4.83 -2.71 10.89
C MET A 248 4.72 -3.50 9.58
N LEU A 249 4.71 -4.83 9.63
CA LEU A 249 4.47 -5.66 8.44
C LEU A 249 3.13 -5.34 7.78
N PHE A 250 2.08 -5.22 8.59
CA PHE A 250 0.76 -4.85 8.11
C PHE A 250 0.76 -3.45 7.46
N LEU A 251 1.35 -2.46 8.12
CA LEU A 251 1.46 -1.09 7.60
C LEU A 251 2.27 -1.01 6.30
N CYS A 252 3.35 -1.79 6.19
CA CYS A 252 4.15 -1.88 4.97
C CYS A 252 3.36 -2.52 3.81
N ILE A 253 2.58 -3.58 4.08
CA ILE A 253 1.69 -4.18 3.07
C ILE A 253 0.58 -3.19 2.68
N ALA A 254 0.01 -2.45 3.65
CA ALA A 254 -0.98 -1.41 3.42
C ALA A 254 -0.41 -0.14 2.76
N GLN A 255 0.89 -0.10 2.44
CA GLN A 255 1.59 1.02 1.80
C GLN A 255 1.69 2.30 2.67
N VAL A 256 1.47 2.19 3.96
CA VAL A 256 1.69 3.29 4.92
C VAL A 256 3.18 3.41 5.28
N GLY A 257 3.89 2.29 5.21
CA GLY A 257 5.32 2.19 5.50
C GLY A 257 5.64 1.93 6.97
N PRO A 258 6.95 1.83 7.33
CA PRO A 258 7.40 1.52 8.67
C PRO A 258 7.40 2.73 9.63
N SER A 259 7.26 3.97 9.11
CA SER A 259 7.39 5.22 9.86
C SER A 259 6.46 5.33 11.07
N PRO A 260 5.16 4.92 11.00
CA PRO A 260 4.26 5.05 12.15
C PRO A 260 4.66 4.19 13.36
N VAL A 261 5.51 3.19 13.16
CA VAL A 261 6.04 2.37 14.25
C VAL A 261 7.43 2.85 14.68
N LEU A 262 8.33 3.08 13.72
CA LEU A 262 9.71 3.41 14.03
C LEU A 262 9.88 4.80 14.63
N VAL A 263 9.12 5.81 14.16
CA VAL A 263 9.23 7.18 14.65
C VAL A 263 8.81 7.29 16.12
N PRO A 264 7.64 6.77 16.55
CA PRO A 264 7.31 6.77 17.98
C PRO A 264 8.29 5.98 18.84
N ALA A 265 8.83 4.84 18.32
CA ALA A 265 9.82 4.06 19.07
C ALA A 265 11.13 4.84 19.30
N VAL A 266 11.60 5.58 18.30
CA VAL A 266 12.77 6.47 18.44
C VAL A 266 12.50 7.54 19.49
N ILE A 267 11.34 8.22 19.40
CA ILE A 267 10.94 9.25 20.38
C ILE A 267 10.89 8.67 21.77
N TRP A 268 10.32 7.49 21.94
CA TRP A 268 10.24 6.79 23.23
C TRP A 268 11.61 6.51 23.84
N LEU A 269 12.59 6.06 23.05
CA LEU A 269 13.96 5.81 23.53
C LEU A 269 14.65 7.08 24.02
N TYR A 270 14.52 8.19 23.28
CA TYR A 270 15.05 9.47 23.77
C TYR A 270 14.37 9.91 25.07
N TRP A 271 13.10 9.57 25.24
CA TRP A 271 12.35 9.90 26.43
C TRP A 271 12.74 9.03 27.64
N SER A 272 13.06 7.78 27.41
CA SER A 272 13.48 6.82 28.44
C SER A 272 14.92 7.03 28.93
N SER A 273 15.55 8.17 28.57
CA SER A 273 16.97 8.49 28.88
C SER A 273 17.99 7.57 28.21
N GLU A 274 17.56 6.79 27.25
CA GLU A 274 18.40 5.88 26.44
C GLU A 274 18.84 6.55 25.12
N ALA A 275 19.38 7.77 25.22
CA ALA A 275 19.70 8.61 24.05
C ALA A 275 20.68 7.92 23.06
N ALA A 276 21.59 7.09 23.54
CA ALA A 276 22.51 6.33 22.69
C ALA A 276 21.74 5.35 21.79
N TRP A 277 20.86 4.55 22.36
CA TRP A 277 20.02 3.61 21.60
C TRP A 277 18.97 4.34 20.75
N GLY A 278 18.46 5.48 21.20
CA GLY A 278 17.60 6.37 20.41
C GLY A 278 18.29 6.83 19.12
N THR A 279 19.56 7.23 19.22
CA THR A 279 20.36 7.66 18.06
C THR A 279 20.64 6.48 17.10
N VAL A 280 20.99 5.32 17.64
CA VAL A 280 21.21 4.11 16.84
C VAL A 280 19.93 3.72 16.09
N LEU A 281 18.79 3.69 16.79
CA LEU A 281 17.52 3.35 16.17
C LEU A 281 17.07 4.42 15.17
N LEU A 282 17.35 5.71 15.39
CA LEU A 282 17.08 6.79 14.44
C LEU A 282 17.80 6.56 13.11
N VAL A 283 19.12 6.33 13.16
CA VAL A 283 19.94 6.07 11.96
C VAL A 283 19.45 4.82 11.25
N TRP A 284 19.19 3.74 12.01
CA TRP A 284 18.64 2.49 11.49
C TRP A 284 17.27 2.70 10.82
N SER A 285 16.39 3.46 11.46
CA SER A 285 15.06 3.78 10.94
C SER A 285 15.11 4.56 9.62
N LEU A 286 16.05 5.52 9.49
CA LEU A 286 16.25 6.23 8.24
C LEU A 286 16.64 5.28 7.10
N ILE A 287 17.52 4.30 7.37
CA ILE A 287 17.88 3.28 6.38
C ILE A 287 16.66 2.45 5.99
N VAL A 288 15.88 1.97 6.97
CA VAL A 288 14.70 1.12 6.72
C VAL A 288 13.62 1.89 5.96
N ILE A 289 13.37 3.16 6.29
CA ILE A 289 12.36 4.00 5.63
C ILE A 289 12.76 4.31 4.19
N THR A 290 14.02 4.68 3.95
CA THR A 290 14.50 5.04 2.59
C THR A 290 14.63 3.83 1.67
N MET A 291 14.73 2.62 2.23
CA MET A 291 14.84 1.36 1.48
C MET A 291 13.64 1.12 0.54
N ASP A 292 12.45 1.61 0.89
CA ASP A 292 11.24 1.49 0.05
C ASP A 292 11.43 2.16 -1.32
N GLY A 293 12.07 3.32 -1.34
CA GLY A 293 12.36 4.07 -2.57
C GLY A 293 13.37 3.38 -3.51
N VAL A 294 14.14 2.41 -3.02
CA VAL A 294 15.17 1.72 -3.80
C VAL A 294 14.77 0.28 -4.10
N LEU A 295 14.39 -0.47 -3.07
CA LEU A 295 14.15 -1.91 -3.18
C LEU A 295 12.93 -2.22 -4.07
N ARG A 296 11.85 -1.47 -3.91
CA ARG A 296 10.61 -1.69 -4.65
C ARG A 296 10.81 -1.47 -6.17
N PRO A 297 11.34 -0.33 -6.66
CA PRO A 297 11.59 -0.15 -8.09
C PRO A 297 12.54 -1.19 -8.68
N MET A 298 13.58 -1.60 -7.94
CA MET A 298 14.52 -2.63 -8.38
C MET A 298 13.84 -4.00 -8.57
N LEU A 299 12.92 -4.36 -7.67
CA LEU A 299 12.19 -5.64 -7.77
C LEU A 299 11.18 -5.61 -8.93
N ILE A 300 10.48 -4.49 -9.13
CA ILE A 300 9.54 -4.31 -10.23
C ILE A 300 10.28 -4.35 -11.58
N GLN A 301 11.42 -3.69 -11.69
CA GLN A 301 12.23 -3.66 -12.93
C GLN A 301 12.71 -5.05 -13.36
N ARG A 302 13.11 -5.93 -12.41
CA ARG A 302 13.55 -7.30 -12.73
C ARG A 302 12.46 -8.15 -13.39
N GLY A 303 11.19 -7.87 -13.10
CA GLY A 303 10.07 -8.65 -13.62
C GLY A 303 9.42 -8.11 -14.88
N ALA A 304 9.50 -6.83 -15.15
CA ALA A 304 8.75 -6.18 -16.24
C ALA A 304 9.61 -5.63 -17.40
N LYS A 305 10.96 -5.66 -17.31
CA LYS A 305 11.91 -5.11 -18.31
C LYS A 305 11.57 -3.68 -18.76
N LEU A 306 11.04 -2.86 -17.83
CA LEU A 306 10.58 -1.50 -18.12
C LEU A 306 11.67 -0.47 -17.78
N PRO A 307 11.73 0.66 -18.50
CA PRO A 307 12.53 1.80 -18.10
C PRO A 307 12.12 2.28 -16.70
N LEU A 308 13.10 2.57 -15.85
CA LEU A 308 12.87 3.00 -14.46
C LEU A 308 11.97 4.24 -14.40
N LEU A 309 12.16 5.17 -15.32
CA LEU A 309 11.36 6.40 -15.43
C LEU A 309 9.87 6.09 -15.62
N LEU A 310 9.55 5.07 -16.42
CA LEU A 310 8.18 4.67 -16.70
C LEU A 310 7.53 4.05 -15.46
N ILE A 311 8.31 3.31 -14.65
CA ILE A 311 7.84 2.74 -13.37
C ILE A 311 7.50 3.88 -12.41
N PHE A 312 8.40 4.87 -12.25
CA PHE A 312 8.14 6.03 -11.40
C PHE A 312 6.93 6.86 -11.89
N ALA A 313 6.85 7.12 -13.19
CA ALA A 313 5.70 7.82 -13.76
C ALA A 313 4.39 7.05 -13.52
N GLY A 314 4.44 5.72 -13.64
CA GLY A 314 3.30 4.84 -13.35
C GLY A 314 2.87 4.88 -11.89
N VAL A 315 3.83 4.82 -10.96
CA VAL A 315 3.54 4.88 -9.52
C VAL A 315 2.96 6.25 -9.14
N ILE A 316 3.63 7.35 -9.52
CA ILE A 316 3.20 8.70 -9.15
C ILE A 316 1.90 9.07 -9.88
N GLY A 317 1.84 8.87 -11.19
CA GLY A 317 0.65 9.16 -11.99
C GLY A 317 -0.55 8.30 -11.59
N GLY A 318 -0.31 7.02 -11.30
CA GLY A 318 -1.31 6.11 -10.78
C GLY A 318 -1.85 6.55 -9.41
N LEU A 319 -0.96 6.91 -8.47
CA LEU A 319 -1.34 7.44 -7.15
C LEU A 319 -2.24 8.67 -7.26
N LEU A 320 -1.88 9.61 -8.14
CA LEU A 320 -2.66 10.84 -8.34
C LEU A 320 -4.01 10.57 -9.00
N ALA A 321 -4.08 9.61 -9.96
CA ALA A 321 -5.30 9.32 -10.70
C ALA A 321 -6.28 8.40 -9.94
N PHE A 322 -5.78 7.40 -9.23
CA PHE A 322 -6.56 6.31 -8.64
C PHE A 322 -6.30 6.09 -7.14
N GLY A 323 -5.57 7.01 -6.48
CA GLY A 323 -5.19 6.86 -5.08
C GLY A 323 -4.27 5.64 -4.85
N LEU A 324 -4.36 5.00 -3.67
CA LEU A 324 -3.51 3.86 -3.29
C LEU A 324 -3.55 2.69 -4.29
N VAL A 325 -4.71 2.44 -4.90
CA VAL A 325 -4.86 1.40 -5.93
C VAL A 325 -4.01 1.73 -7.16
N GLY A 326 -3.86 3.02 -7.46
CA GLY A 326 -3.09 3.51 -8.61
C GLY A 326 -1.60 3.23 -8.54
N ILE A 327 -1.02 3.11 -7.34
CA ILE A 327 0.39 2.71 -7.17
C ILE A 327 0.67 1.37 -7.88
N PHE A 328 -0.33 0.51 -7.95
CA PHE A 328 -0.24 -0.81 -8.56
C PHE A 328 -0.71 -0.82 -10.01
N VAL A 329 -1.85 -0.18 -10.27
CA VAL A 329 -2.46 -0.14 -11.61
C VAL A 329 -1.63 0.70 -12.57
N GLY A 330 -1.07 1.83 -12.09
CA GLY A 330 -0.30 2.75 -12.92
C GLY A 330 0.88 2.09 -13.64
N PRO A 331 1.82 1.44 -12.92
CA PRO A 331 2.93 0.73 -13.57
C PRO A 331 2.47 -0.37 -14.53
N VAL A 332 1.39 -1.09 -14.20
CA VAL A 332 0.85 -2.15 -15.08
C VAL A 332 0.30 -1.58 -16.37
N VAL A 333 -0.51 -0.52 -16.28
CA VAL A 333 -1.09 0.14 -17.46
C VAL A 333 0.00 0.71 -18.36
N LEU A 334 0.99 1.41 -17.77
CA LEU A 334 2.11 1.95 -18.55
C LEU A 334 3.00 0.87 -19.13
N ALA A 335 3.18 -0.26 -18.45
CA ALA A 335 3.91 -1.40 -18.97
C ALA A 335 3.24 -1.97 -20.22
N VAL A 336 1.94 -2.21 -20.15
CA VAL A 336 1.15 -2.72 -21.28
C VAL A 336 1.16 -1.71 -22.44
N ALA A 337 0.91 -0.43 -22.16
CA ALA A 337 0.90 0.63 -23.17
C ALA A 337 2.27 0.75 -23.86
N TYR A 338 3.36 0.76 -23.09
CA TYR A 338 4.72 0.84 -23.62
C TYR A 338 5.04 -0.34 -24.53
N THR A 339 4.73 -1.56 -24.09
CA THR A 339 5.04 -2.77 -24.90
C THR A 339 4.18 -2.85 -26.15
N LEU A 340 2.92 -2.42 -26.09
CA LEU A 340 2.07 -2.37 -27.29
C LEU A 340 2.58 -1.33 -28.28
N LEU A 341 3.02 -0.15 -27.80
CA LEU A 341 3.62 0.87 -28.64
C LEU A 341 4.95 0.42 -29.24
N ASP A 342 5.82 -0.19 -28.44
CA ASP A 342 7.11 -0.72 -28.89
C ASP A 342 6.93 -1.79 -29.96
N SER A 343 6.00 -2.71 -29.75
CA SER A 343 5.64 -3.73 -30.74
C SER A 343 5.08 -3.11 -32.02
N TRP A 344 4.24 -2.05 -31.91
CA TRP A 344 3.65 -1.39 -33.07
C TRP A 344 4.69 -0.62 -33.91
N ILE A 345 5.67 0.01 -33.24
CA ILE A 345 6.78 0.72 -33.90
C ILE A 345 7.68 -0.27 -34.65
N ASN A 346 8.10 -1.33 -33.96
CA ASN A 346 9.04 -2.31 -34.52
C ASN A 346 8.43 -3.18 -35.65
N ASP A 347 7.12 -3.38 -35.68
CA ASP A 347 6.43 -4.07 -36.77
C ASP A 347 6.31 -3.17 -38.04
N GLY A 348 6.42 -1.85 -37.90
CA GLY A 348 6.44 -0.91 -39.04
C GLY A 348 7.74 -0.95 -39.86
N ASP A 349 8.83 -1.44 -39.28
CA ASP A 349 10.14 -1.56 -39.93
C ASP A 349 10.35 -2.91 -40.66
N ALA A 350 9.41 -3.85 -40.51
CA ALA A 350 9.46 -5.18 -41.12
C ALA A 350 8.64 -5.32 -42.43
N GLY A 351 8.06 -4.24 -42.94
CA GLY A 351 7.30 -4.14 -44.19
C GLY A 351 7.93 -3.15 -45.15
#